data_a494ece770f358b04b85feff5b8995af
#
_entry.id   a494ece770f358b04b85feff5b8995af
#
_cell.length_a   1.000
_cell.length_b   1.000
_cell.length_c   1.000
_cell.angle_alpha   90.00
_cell.angle_beta   90.00
_cell.angle_gamma   90.00
#
_symmetry.space_group_name_H-M   'P 1'
#
loop_
_entity.id
_entity.type
_entity.pdbx_description
1 polymer ?
#
loop_
_entity_poly.entity_id
_entity_poly.type
_entity_poly.pdbx_seq_one_letter_code
_entity_poly.pdbx_strand_id
1 'polypeptide(L)'
;MPLSAANTLPMTKYHQIYVVLREQLLEDQFAQGLPSEFSLMQQFGVARVTVRRALEQLAAEGLISREPGRGTRAIGANAVRSTASNAPAFAEGAQRARMAGLLENLVSMGLKTSVKVLQAQVMPAAAQVAQALQVSAGEAVQKAVRVRSTLAGPLSHITTYVPATVSREFTRRELSKKPILILLEEQGVKVGRASQTISAKLADVQVASQLDIAVGSALLAVRRLIFDDQERPIQWLHGLYRPDRYEYEMQLSRVGSIDAKVWVSEDLSAKFN
;
A
#
# COMPACT_ATOMS: atom_id res chain seq x y z
N MET A 1 -27.25 1.80 25.52
CA MET A 1 -26.29 2.78 26.05
C MET A 1 -25.24 2.99 24.99
N PRO A 2 -25.05 4.20 24.44
CA PRO A 2 -24.02 4.46 23.46
C PRO A 2 -22.66 4.40 24.18
N LEU A 3 -21.74 3.60 23.64
CA LEU A 3 -20.33 3.58 24.08
C LEU A 3 -19.73 4.96 23.85
N SER A 4 -19.32 5.59 24.94
CA SER A 4 -18.62 6.86 25.01
C SER A 4 -17.45 6.86 24.02
N ALA A 5 -17.39 7.88 23.17
CA ALA A 5 -16.24 8.15 22.32
C ALA A 5 -14.96 8.11 23.17
N ALA A 6 -14.12 7.13 22.91
CA ALA A 6 -12.82 7.02 23.55
C ALA A 6 -12.07 8.34 23.34
N ASN A 7 -11.76 9.00 24.45
CA ASN A 7 -11.02 10.26 24.50
C ASN A 7 -9.56 9.97 24.12
N THR A 8 -9.30 9.73 22.84
CA THR A 8 -7.94 9.64 22.30
C THR A 8 -7.36 11.04 22.38
N LEU A 9 -6.48 11.28 23.34
CA LEU A 9 -5.69 12.50 23.41
C LEU A 9 -5.04 12.71 22.03
N PRO A 10 -5.27 13.85 21.37
CA PRO A 10 -4.72 14.07 20.04
C PRO A 10 -3.20 13.97 20.11
N MET A 11 -2.63 13.08 19.29
CA MET A 11 -1.19 12.91 19.17
C MET A 11 -0.53 14.25 18.92
N THR A 12 0.50 14.60 19.70
CA THR A 12 1.19 15.90 19.53
C THR A 12 1.76 16.04 18.12
N LYS A 13 1.73 17.24 17.56
CA LYS A 13 2.16 17.51 16.18
C LYS A 13 3.59 17.02 15.90
N TYR A 14 4.53 17.15 16.85
CA TYR A 14 5.89 16.65 16.66
C TYR A 14 5.93 15.11 16.56
N HIS A 15 5.11 14.43 17.33
CA HIS A 15 5.05 12.97 17.33
C HIS A 15 4.43 12.45 16.02
N GLN A 16 3.41 13.12 15.47
CA GLN A 16 2.86 12.80 14.15
C GLN A 16 3.94 12.89 13.06
N ILE A 17 4.73 13.97 13.07
CA ILE A 17 5.84 14.16 12.12
C ILE A 17 6.90 13.06 12.30
N TYR A 18 7.30 12.80 13.54
CA TYR A 18 8.28 11.76 13.87
C TYR A 18 7.85 10.40 13.33
N VAL A 19 6.61 9.97 13.61
CA VAL A 19 6.12 8.64 13.19
C VAL A 19 6.03 8.54 11.67
N VAL A 20 5.52 9.57 10.99
CA VAL A 20 5.42 9.59 9.52
C VAL A 20 6.81 9.53 8.88
N LEU A 21 7.76 10.35 9.33
CA LEU A 21 9.11 10.36 8.78
C LEU A 21 9.86 9.06 9.09
N ARG A 22 9.67 8.49 10.29
CA ARG A 22 10.25 7.21 10.68
C ARG A 22 9.80 6.09 9.74
N GLU A 23 8.52 6.02 9.43
CA GLU A 23 7.96 5.03 8.53
C GLU A 23 8.50 5.20 7.11
N GLN A 24 8.54 6.43 6.59
CA GLN A 24 9.11 6.75 5.28
C GLN A 24 10.61 6.40 5.17
N LEU A 25 11.37 6.59 6.26
CA LEU A 25 12.77 6.18 6.35
C LEU A 25 12.93 4.66 6.29
N LEU A 26 12.09 3.92 7.01
CA LEU A 26 12.10 2.45 7.00
C LEU A 26 11.68 1.87 5.63
N GLU A 27 10.90 2.63 4.84
CA GLU A 27 10.51 2.29 3.48
C GLU A 27 11.51 2.76 2.40
N ASP A 28 12.66 3.32 2.83
CA ASP A 28 13.71 3.84 1.93
C ASP A 28 13.23 4.94 0.96
N GLN A 29 12.20 5.72 1.37
CA GLN A 29 11.66 6.79 0.53
C GLN A 29 12.60 7.99 0.40
N PHE A 30 13.63 8.08 1.23
CA PHE A 30 14.60 9.18 1.27
C PHE A 30 16.00 8.76 0.82
N ALA A 31 16.10 7.88 -0.18
CA ALA A 31 17.39 7.47 -0.77
C ALA A 31 18.26 8.65 -1.27
N GLN A 32 17.62 9.77 -1.64
CA GLN A 32 18.30 11.01 -2.07
C GLN A 32 18.48 12.04 -0.95
N GLY A 33 18.15 11.71 0.30
CA GLY A 33 18.16 12.60 1.45
C GLY A 33 16.77 13.07 1.88
N LEU A 34 16.66 13.52 3.15
CA LEU A 34 15.41 14.04 3.68
C LEU A 34 15.12 15.45 3.14
N PRO A 35 13.82 15.83 3.05
CA PRO A 35 13.44 17.21 2.77
C PRO A 35 14.02 18.18 3.80
N SER A 36 14.28 19.43 3.40
CA SER A 36 14.79 20.46 4.31
C SER A 36 13.81 20.75 5.45
N GLU A 37 14.30 21.27 6.59
CA GLU A 37 13.43 21.71 7.71
C GLU A 37 12.33 22.65 7.22
N PHE A 38 12.66 23.56 6.31
CA PHE A 38 11.69 24.51 5.74
C PHE A 38 10.61 23.80 4.92
N SER A 39 11.00 22.85 4.07
CA SER A 39 10.06 22.04 3.29
C SER A 39 9.13 21.23 4.20
N LEU A 40 9.66 20.62 5.26
CA LEU A 40 8.86 19.88 6.25
C LEU A 40 7.90 20.80 7.02
N MET A 41 8.35 22.02 7.37
CA MET A 41 7.46 23.03 7.99
C MET A 41 6.25 23.34 7.11
N GLN A 42 6.50 23.57 5.81
CA GLN A 42 5.42 23.82 4.85
C GLN A 42 4.53 22.60 4.65
N GLN A 43 5.13 21.43 4.46
CA GLN A 43 4.41 20.18 4.24
C GLN A 43 3.48 19.82 5.39
N PHE A 44 3.93 19.96 6.63
CA PHE A 44 3.16 19.60 7.83
C PHE A 44 2.36 20.76 8.44
N GLY A 45 2.54 22.00 7.95
CA GLY A 45 1.85 23.17 8.48
C GLY A 45 2.21 23.46 9.95
N VAL A 46 3.49 23.35 10.34
CA VAL A 46 3.97 23.46 11.73
C VAL A 46 5.16 24.40 11.88
N ALA A 47 5.39 24.87 13.10
CA ALA A 47 6.55 25.69 13.43
C ALA A 47 7.85 24.88 13.36
N ARG A 48 8.98 25.58 13.11
CA ARG A 48 10.33 25.00 12.98
C ARG A 48 10.74 24.17 14.20
N VAL A 49 10.39 24.62 15.41
CA VAL A 49 10.70 23.90 16.65
C VAL A 49 10.07 22.51 16.69
N THR A 50 8.87 22.37 16.14
CA THR A 50 8.14 21.09 16.07
C THR A 50 8.82 20.10 15.12
N VAL A 51 9.25 20.58 13.95
CA VAL A 51 10.03 19.77 12.99
C VAL A 51 11.38 19.35 13.59
N ARG A 52 12.10 20.30 14.18
CA ARG A 52 13.42 20.03 14.81
C ARG A 52 13.33 18.96 15.89
N ARG A 53 12.32 19.01 16.75
CA ARG A 53 12.10 18.02 17.80
C ARG A 53 11.86 16.62 17.22
N ALA A 54 11.08 16.49 16.13
CA ALA A 54 10.87 15.22 15.45
C ALA A 54 12.16 14.68 14.83
N LEU A 55 12.95 15.54 14.17
CA LEU A 55 14.24 15.16 13.59
C LEU A 55 15.29 14.82 14.66
N GLU A 56 15.29 15.49 15.80
CA GLU A 56 16.16 15.17 16.94
C GLU A 56 15.88 13.76 17.47
N GLN A 57 14.61 13.40 17.59
CA GLN A 57 14.23 12.05 18.01
C GLN A 57 14.66 10.98 17.00
N LEU A 58 14.48 11.22 15.69
CA LEU A 58 14.95 10.31 14.64
C LEU A 58 16.48 10.16 14.64
N ALA A 59 17.20 11.25 14.92
CA ALA A 59 18.66 11.22 15.05
C ALA A 59 19.11 10.44 16.29
N ALA A 60 18.41 10.60 17.42
CA ALA A 60 18.68 9.85 18.65
C ALA A 60 18.47 8.33 18.47
N GLU A 61 17.55 7.93 17.58
CA GLU A 61 17.35 6.53 17.21
C GLU A 61 18.33 6.02 16.14
N GLY A 62 19.25 6.85 15.66
CA GLY A 62 20.24 6.48 14.64
C GLY A 62 19.62 6.28 13.24
N LEU A 63 18.42 6.74 12.98
CA LEU A 63 17.75 6.61 11.69
C LEU A 63 18.21 7.67 10.69
N ILE A 64 18.68 8.82 11.20
CA ILE A 64 19.20 9.91 10.39
C ILE A 64 20.50 10.45 10.97
N SER A 65 21.36 10.97 10.09
CA SER A 65 22.57 11.73 10.45
C SER A 65 22.34 13.20 10.05
N ARG A 66 22.73 14.12 10.94
CA ARG A 66 22.63 15.58 10.74
C ARG A 66 24.03 16.16 10.67
N GLU A 67 24.42 16.63 9.50
CA GLU A 67 25.71 17.33 9.31
C GLU A 67 25.44 18.83 9.11
N PRO A 68 26.04 19.70 9.94
CA PRO A 68 25.95 21.14 9.72
C PRO A 68 26.39 21.52 8.30
N GLY A 69 25.54 22.24 7.55
CA GLY A 69 25.82 22.67 6.18
C GLY A 69 25.62 21.62 5.08
N ARG A 70 25.41 20.33 5.40
CA ARG A 70 25.22 19.23 4.43
C ARG A 70 23.84 18.59 4.47
N GLY A 71 22.95 19.08 5.34
CA GLY A 71 21.58 18.60 5.45
C GLY A 71 21.42 17.35 6.33
N THR A 72 20.28 16.69 6.17
CA THR A 72 19.91 15.47 6.91
C THR A 72 19.87 14.28 5.98
N ARG A 73 20.59 13.21 6.31
CA ARG A 73 20.65 11.98 5.52
C ARG A 73 20.10 10.80 6.30
N ALA A 74 19.41 9.89 5.59
CA ALA A 74 19.00 8.60 6.14
C ALA A 74 20.26 7.73 6.39
N ILE A 75 20.31 7.08 7.55
CA ILE A 75 21.31 6.03 7.83
C ILE A 75 20.63 4.74 7.35
N GLY A 76 21.13 4.14 6.27
CA GLY A 76 20.48 3.05 5.54
C GLY A 76 19.95 1.92 6.41
N ALA A 77 18.69 1.58 6.22
CA ALA A 77 17.93 0.58 6.97
C ALA A 77 18.25 -0.87 6.56
N ASN A 78 19.51 -1.19 6.23
CA ASN A 78 19.89 -2.55 5.80
C ASN A 78 19.95 -3.61 6.92
N ALA A 79 19.51 -3.31 8.16
CA ALA A 79 19.66 -4.21 9.30
C ALA A 79 18.37 -4.90 9.79
N VAL A 80 17.18 -4.63 9.25
CA VAL A 80 15.93 -5.17 9.84
C VAL A 80 15.03 -5.87 8.80
N ARG A 81 15.56 -6.38 7.70
CA ARG A 81 14.81 -7.21 6.77
C ARG A 81 15.44 -8.58 6.58
N SER A 82 15.18 -9.48 7.51
CA SER A 82 15.36 -10.92 7.28
C SER A 82 14.37 -11.73 8.10
N THR A 83 13.13 -11.84 7.62
CA THR A 83 12.30 -13.03 7.81
C THR A 83 11.36 -13.14 6.62
N ALA A 84 11.90 -13.59 5.49
CA ALA A 84 11.09 -14.15 4.42
C ALA A 84 10.58 -15.50 4.92
N SER A 85 9.30 -15.57 5.26
CA SER A 85 8.61 -16.82 5.58
C SER A 85 8.52 -17.69 4.33
N ASN A 86 9.19 -18.83 4.33
CA ASN A 86 8.93 -19.93 3.43
C ASN A 86 7.53 -20.49 3.74
N ALA A 87 6.55 -20.14 2.93
CA ALA A 87 5.24 -20.79 2.95
C ALA A 87 5.31 -22.14 2.23
N PRO A 88 4.77 -23.22 2.80
CA PRO A 88 4.74 -24.54 2.16
C PRO A 88 3.83 -24.54 0.92
N ALA A 89 4.24 -25.27 -0.11
CA ALA A 89 3.48 -25.49 -1.34
C ALA A 89 2.18 -26.26 -1.03
N PHE A 90 1.03 -25.65 -1.33
CA PHE A 90 -0.29 -26.24 -1.15
C PHE A 90 -0.87 -26.74 -2.48
N ALA A 91 -1.76 -27.75 -2.40
CA ALA A 91 -2.39 -28.43 -3.51
C ALA A 91 -3.03 -27.47 -4.55
N GLU A 92 -2.58 -27.55 -5.80
CA GLU A 92 -2.84 -26.58 -6.87
C GLU A 92 -4.30 -26.38 -7.28
N GLY A 93 -5.15 -27.40 -7.20
CA GLY A 93 -6.53 -27.33 -7.69
C GLY A 93 -7.49 -26.54 -6.80
N ALA A 94 -7.43 -26.74 -5.49
CA ALA A 94 -8.24 -26.00 -4.50
C ALA A 94 -7.80 -24.53 -4.38
N GLN A 95 -6.55 -24.23 -4.70
CA GLN A 95 -5.97 -22.90 -4.67
C GLN A 95 -6.47 -22.04 -5.85
N ARG A 96 -6.63 -22.62 -7.06
CA ARG A 96 -7.18 -21.92 -8.24
C ARG A 96 -8.64 -21.50 -8.06
N ALA A 97 -9.50 -22.37 -7.54
CA ALA A 97 -10.93 -22.04 -7.30
C ALA A 97 -11.11 -20.94 -6.24
N ARG A 98 -10.28 -20.93 -5.19
CA ARG A 98 -10.31 -19.92 -4.11
C ARG A 98 -9.79 -18.56 -4.58
N MET A 99 -8.81 -18.56 -5.48
CA MET A 99 -8.26 -17.34 -6.06
C MET A 99 -9.25 -16.66 -7.01
N ALA A 100 -10.04 -17.43 -7.78
CA ALA A 100 -11.11 -16.86 -8.61
C ALA A 100 -12.11 -16.07 -7.74
N GLY A 101 -12.56 -16.61 -6.61
CA GLY A 101 -13.45 -15.90 -5.69
C GLY A 101 -12.83 -14.62 -5.10
N LEU A 102 -11.54 -14.63 -4.72
CA LEU A 102 -10.86 -13.42 -4.25
C LEU A 102 -10.79 -12.36 -5.34
N LEU A 103 -10.40 -12.72 -6.55
CA LEU A 103 -10.28 -11.79 -7.68
C LEU A 103 -11.64 -11.24 -8.09
N GLU A 104 -12.70 -12.08 -8.12
CA GLU A 104 -14.07 -11.65 -8.37
C GLU A 104 -14.57 -10.67 -7.31
N ASN A 105 -14.31 -10.92 -6.03
CA ASN A 105 -14.65 -10.00 -4.94
C ASN A 105 -13.92 -8.66 -5.09
N LEU A 106 -12.64 -8.66 -5.45
CA LEU A 106 -11.87 -7.44 -5.69
C LEU A 106 -12.38 -6.63 -6.87
N VAL A 107 -12.78 -7.30 -7.94
CA VAL A 107 -13.40 -6.68 -9.12
C VAL A 107 -14.77 -6.12 -8.77
N SER A 108 -15.62 -6.91 -8.11
CA SER A 108 -16.96 -6.51 -7.66
C SER A 108 -16.93 -5.29 -6.74
N MET A 109 -16.00 -5.28 -5.77
CA MET A 109 -15.76 -4.11 -4.92
C MET A 109 -15.32 -2.90 -5.73
N GLY A 110 -14.46 -3.13 -6.73
CA GLY A 110 -14.00 -2.09 -7.64
C GLY A 110 -15.13 -1.42 -8.43
N LEU A 111 -16.17 -2.16 -8.75
CA LEU A 111 -17.34 -1.67 -9.52
C LEU A 111 -18.35 -0.89 -8.66
N LYS A 112 -18.39 -1.12 -7.34
CA LYS A 112 -19.33 -0.45 -6.41
C LYS A 112 -18.82 0.91 -5.90
N THR A 113 -17.63 1.36 -6.30
CA THR A 113 -17.01 2.60 -5.83
C THR A 113 -16.76 3.56 -6.98
N SER A 114 -16.89 4.86 -6.74
CA SER A 114 -16.38 5.88 -7.66
C SER A 114 -14.86 5.97 -7.60
N VAL A 115 -14.22 6.31 -8.73
CA VAL A 115 -12.76 6.36 -8.85
C VAL A 115 -12.31 7.72 -9.38
N LYS A 116 -11.48 8.42 -8.60
CA LYS A 116 -10.73 9.60 -9.03
C LYS A 116 -9.29 9.19 -9.35
N VAL A 117 -8.87 9.35 -10.60
CA VAL A 117 -7.48 9.10 -11.03
C VAL A 117 -6.64 10.33 -10.73
N LEU A 118 -5.71 10.22 -9.79
CA LEU A 118 -4.79 11.31 -9.42
C LEU A 118 -3.59 11.37 -10.38
N GLN A 119 -3.02 10.21 -10.68
CA GLN A 119 -1.86 10.05 -11.55
C GLN A 119 -2.05 8.84 -12.47
N ALA A 120 -1.66 8.96 -13.73
CA ALA A 120 -1.49 7.87 -14.68
C ALA A 120 -0.38 8.26 -15.65
N GLN A 121 0.73 7.52 -15.61
CA GLN A 121 1.90 7.80 -16.44
C GLN A 121 2.78 6.55 -16.58
N VAL A 122 3.49 6.44 -17.69
CA VAL A 122 4.58 5.50 -17.86
C VAL A 122 5.86 6.13 -17.31
N MET A 123 6.63 5.35 -16.57
CA MET A 123 7.87 5.80 -15.94
C MET A 123 8.87 4.64 -15.80
N PRO A 124 10.16 4.92 -15.65
CA PRO A 124 11.15 3.88 -15.33
C PRO A 124 10.84 3.23 -13.98
N ALA A 125 10.96 1.91 -13.91
CA ALA A 125 10.79 1.15 -12.66
C ALA A 125 11.92 1.49 -11.68
N ALA A 126 11.56 2.03 -10.51
CA ALA A 126 12.48 2.15 -9.39
C ALA A 126 12.89 0.75 -8.88
N ALA A 127 14.03 0.63 -8.20
CA ALA A 127 14.60 -0.66 -7.78
C ALA A 127 13.59 -1.57 -7.07
N GLN A 128 12.79 -1.04 -6.15
CA GLN A 128 11.79 -1.82 -5.42
C GLN A 128 10.63 -2.29 -6.32
N VAL A 129 10.20 -1.46 -7.29
CA VAL A 129 9.17 -1.81 -8.28
C VAL A 129 9.70 -2.89 -9.21
N ALA A 130 10.93 -2.70 -9.71
CA ALA A 130 11.59 -3.66 -10.60
C ALA A 130 11.76 -5.03 -9.94
N GLN A 131 12.20 -5.06 -8.69
CA GLN A 131 12.33 -6.29 -7.91
C GLN A 131 10.99 -7.00 -7.72
N ALA A 132 9.93 -6.26 -7.36
CA ALA A 132 8.60 -6.85 -7.13
C ALA A 132 7.99 -7.41 -8.43
N LEU A 133 8.12 -6.69 -9.53
CA LEU A 133 7.60 -7.07 -10.84
C LEU A 133 8.53 -8.00 -11.63
N GLN A 134 9.73 -8.32 -11.09
CA GLN A 134 10.75 -9.14 -11.75
C GLN A 134 11.13 -8.60 -13.14
N VAL A 135 11.20 -7.28 -13.27
CA VAL A 135 11.65 -6.58 -14.47
C VAL A 135 13.01 -5.91 -14.23
N SER A 136 13.68 -5.48 -15.28
CA SER A 136 14.97 -4.79 -15.17
C SER A 136 14.78 -3.41 -14.50
N ALA A 137 15.77 -2.96 -13.72
CA ALA A 137 15.77 -1.60 -13.18
C ALA A 137 15.73 -0.60 -14.35
N GLY A 138 14.81 0.39 -14.28
CA GLY A 138 14.61 1.35 -15.36
C GLY A 138 13.69 0.87 -16.49
N GLU A 139 13.22 -0.38 -16.47
CA GLU A 139 12.21 -0.85 -17.42
C GLU A 139 10.91 -0.06 -17.27
N ALA A 140 10.21 0.17 -18.39
CA ALA A 140 9.01 0.99 -18.41
C ALA A 140 7.85 0.29 -17.67
N VAL A 141 7.26 1.00 -16.71
CA VAL A 141 6.06 0.58 -15.99
C VAL A 141 5.03 1.69 -16.00
N GLN A 142 3.75 1.33 -16.17
CA GLN A 142 2.67 2.28 -15.94
C GLN A 142 2.36 2.37 -14.45
N LYS A 143 2.51 3.55 -13.88
CA LYS A 143 2.07 3.89 -12.53
C LYS A 143 0.69 4.56 -12.61
N ALA A 144 -0.25 4.06 -11.81
CA ALA A 144 -1.55 4.71 -11.62
C ALA A 144 -1.82 4.93 -10.13
N VAL A 145 -2.18 6.17 -9.75
CA VAL A 145 -2.61 6.53 -8.40
C VAL A 145 -4.07 6.92 -8.44
N ARG A 146 -4.88 6.25 -7.61
CA ARG A 146 -6.34 6.40 -7.62
C ARG A 146 -6.88 6.52 -6.19
N VAL A 147 -7.87 7.38 -6.00
CA VAL A 147 -8.70 7.40 -4.80
C VAL A 147 -10.05 6.79 -5.15
N ARG A 148 -10.47 5.81 -4.35
CA ARG A 148 -11.81 5.24 -4.42
C ARG A 148 -12.67 5.83 -3.33
N SER A 149 -13.94 6.06 -3.65
CA SER A 149 -14.91 6.63 -2.72
C SER A 149 -16.22 5.85 -2.78
N THR A 150 -16.86 5.72 -1.61
CA THR A 150 -18.26 5.30 -1.46
C THR A 150 -19.15 6.54 -1.36
N LEU A 151 -20.45 6.35 -1.13
CA LEU A 151 -21.37 7.45 -0.81
C LEU A 151 -20.98 8.18 0.48
N ALA A 152 -20.35 7.48 1.42
CA ALA A 152 -19.84 8.06 2.67
C ALA A 152 -18.55 8.89 2.49
N GLY A 153 -17.96 8.93 1.29
CA GLY A 153 -16.75 9.67 0.95
C GLY A 153 -15.53 8.78 0.67
N PRO A 154 -14.30 9.34 0.72
CA PRO A 154 -13.08 8.64 0.39
C PRO A 154 -12.89 7.37 1.23
N LEU A 155 -12.54 6.27 0.56
CA LEU A 155 -12.36 4.94 1.13
C LEU A 155 -10.90 4.51 1.13
N SER A 156 -10.23 4.64 -0.03
CA SER A 156 -8.89 4.14 -0.21
C SER A 156 -8.06 4.95 -1.20
N HIS A 157 -6.76 4.99 -0.96
CA HIS A 157 -5.73 5.49 -1.85
C HIS A 157 -4.92 4.31 -2.39
N ILE A 158 -4.92 4.13 -3.70
CA ILE A 158 -4.34 2.94 -4.34
C ILE A 158 -3.30 3.36 -5.38
N THR A 159 -2.08 2.90 -5.20
CA THR A 159 -1.01 2.98 -6.19
C THR A 159 -0.82 1.61 -6.84
N THR A 160 -0.80 1.57 -8.17
CA THR A 160 -0.55 0.35 -8.94
C THR A 160 0.55 0.56 -9.94
N TYR A 161 1.32 -0.52 -10.19
CA TYR A 161 2.35 -0.59 -11.22
C TYR A 161 2.05 -1.80 -12.11
N VAL A 162 2.09 -1.59 -13.43
CA VAL A 162 1.92 -2.62 -14.47
C VAL A 162 3.10 -2.51 -15.43
N PRO A 163 3.85 -3.59 -15.73
CA PRO A 163 4.92 -3.54 -16.72
C PRO A 163 4.37 -3.17 -18.10
N ALA A 164 5.05 -2.27 -18.83
CA ALA A 164 4.66 -1.88 -20.18
C ALA A 164 4.75 -3.04 -21.19
N THR A 165 5.50 -4.09 -20.86
CA THR A 165 5.61 -5.33 -21.63
C THR A 165 4.41 -6.26 -21.50
N VAL A 166 3.59 -6.07 -20.44
CA VAL A 166 2.40 -6.91 -20.17
C VAL A 166 1.17 -6.39 -20.89
N SER A 167 1.02 -5.07 -20.97
CA SER A 167 -0.17 -4.44 -21.56
C SER A 167 0.18 -3.08 -22.16
N ARG A 168 -0.69 -2.59 -23.08
CA ARG A 168 -0.62 -1.19 -23.50
C ARG A 168 -0.91 -0.26 -22.31
N GLU A 169 -0.57 1.00 -22.43
CA GLU A 169 -0.92 2.03 -21.47
C GLU A 169 -2.44 2.19 -21.35
N PHE A 170 -2.94 2.18 -20.12
CA PHE A 170 -4.33 2.49 -19.80
C PHE A 170 -4.54 3.99 -19.67
N THR A 171 -5.54 4.51 -20.34
CA THR A 171 -5.90 5.92 -20.24
C THR A 171 -6.53 6.26 -18.88
N ARG A 172 -6.47 7.53 -18.47
CA ARG A 172 -7.15 7.99 -17.25
C ARG A 172 -8.65 7.67 -17.25
N ARG A 173 -9.29 7.72 -18.42
CA ARG A 173 -10.73 7.41 -18.61
C ARG A 173 -11.01 5.93 -18.34
N GLU A 174 -10.18 5.02 -18.83
CA GLU A 174 -10.31 3.58 -18.56
C GLU A 174 -10.09 3.28 -17.08
N LEU A 175 -9.02 3.82 -16.51
CA LEU A 175 -8.66 3.66 -15.08
C LEU A 175 -9.71 4.23 -14.12
N SER A 176 -10.52 5.20 -14.56
CA SER A 176 -11.62 5.75 -13.76
C SER A 176 -12.90 4.89 -13.83
N LYS A 177 -13.05 4.07 -14.87
CA LYS A 177 -14.28 3.30 -15.12
C LYS A 177 -14.16 1.84 -14.78
N LYS A 178 -12.95 1.25 -14.94
CA LYS A 178 -12.76 -0.19 -14.80
C LYS A 178 -11.62 -0.51 -13.82
N PRO A 179 -11.74 -1.61 -13.06
CA PRO A 179 -10.60 -2.21 -12.37
C PRO A 179 -9.49 -2.58 -13.35
N ILE A 180 -8.22 -2.45 -12.93
CA ILE A 180 -7.07 -2.78 -13.79
C ILE A 180 -7.08 -4.25 -14.21
N LEU A 181 -7.53 -5.16 -13.35
CA LEU A 181 -7.63 -6.58 -13.70
C LEU A 181 -8.52 -6.82 -14.91
N ILE A 182 -9.70 -6.16 -14.96
CA ILE A 182 -10.57 -6.23 -16.14
C ILE A 182 -9.87 -5.66 -17.38
N LEU A 183 -9.15 -4.55 -17.24
CA LEU A 183 -8.43 -3.95 -18.37
C LEU A 183 -7.30 -4.86 -18.88
N LEU A 184 -6.62 -5.61 -17.99
CA LEU A 184 -5.62 -6.60 -18.35
C LEU A 184 -6.25 -7.79 -19.09
N GLU A 185 -7.34 -8.34 -18.57
CA GLU A 185 -8.07 -9.46 -19.19
C GLU A 185 -8.64 -9.09 -20.57
N GLU A 186 -9.17 -7.86 -20.74
CA GLU A 186 -9.62 -7.34 -22.03
C GLU A 186 -8.50 -7.25 -23.08
N GLN A 187 -7.23 -7.23 -22.65
CA GLN A 187 -6.07 -7.28 -23.52
C GLN A 187 -5.48 -8.70 -23.67
N GLY A 188 -6.20 -9.72 -23.22
CA GLY A 188 -5.81 -11.12 -23.35
C GLY A 188 -4.85 -11.61 -22.29
N VAL A 189 -4.56 -10.83 -21.25
CA VAL A 189 -3.74 -11.27 -20.12
C VAL A 189 -4.57 -12.20 -19.24
N LYS A 190 -4.12 -13.43 -19.08
CA LYS A 190 -4.79 -14.42 -18.23
C LYS A 190 -4.30 -14.29 -16.81
N VAL A 191 -5.16 -13.76 -15.93
CA VAL A 191 -4.83 -13.64 -14.50
C VAL A 191 -4.79 -15.01 -13.85
N GLY A 192 -3.67 -15.37 -13.22
CA GLY A 192 -3.43 -16.65 -12.56
C GLY A 192 -3.64 -16.61 -11.06
N ARG A 193 -2.70 -16.02 -10.31
CA ARG A 193 -2.75 -15.95 -8.84
C ARG A 193 -2.35 -14.59 -8.29
N ALA A 194 -2.59 -14.38 -7.01
CA ALA A 194 -2.13 -13.21 -6.28
C ALA A 194 -1.46 -13.60 -4.95
N SER A 195 -0.47 -12.82 -4.54
CA SER A 195 0.09 -12.83 -3.19
C SER A 195 -0.28 -11.51 -2.51
N GLN A 196 -0.76 -11.57 -1.28
CA GLN A 196 -1.19 -10.39 -0.55
C GLN A 196 -0.60 -10.35 0.84
N THR A 197 -0.14 -9.16 1.24
CA THR A 197 0.26 -8.83 2.61
C THR A 197 -0.63 -7.73 3.13
N ILE A 198 -1.09 -7.86 4.37
CA ILE A 198 -1.88 -6.86 5.08
C ILE A 198 -1.07 -6.40 6.28
N SER A 199 -0.97 -5.09 6.47
CA SER A 199 -0.28 -4.45 7.60
C SER A 199 -0.99 -3.16 7.98
N ALA A 200 -0.51 -2.47 9.01
CA ALA A 200 -0.96 -1.13 9.34
C ALA A 200 0.07 -0.11 8.87
N LYS A 201 -0.39 1.08 8.49
CA LYS A 201 0.41 2.23 8.11
C LYS A 201 -0.23 3.52 8.61
N LEU A 202 0.56 4.56 8.84
CA LEU A 202 0.06 5.88 9.18
C LEU A 202 -0.08 6.76 7.93
N ALA A 203 -1.14 7.55 7.89
CA ALA A 203 -1.38 8.49 6.81
C ALA A 203 -0.35 9.61 6.83
N ASP A 204 0.41 9.76 5.74
CA ASP A 204 1.21 10.95 5.49
C ASP A 204 0.32 12.14 5.10
N VAL A 205 0.92 13.31 4.90
CA VAL A 205 0.20 14.54 4.57
C VAL A 205 -0.61 14.42 3.27
N GLN A 206 -0.02 13.77 2.25
CA GLN A 206 -0.66 13.65 0.94
C GLN A 206 -1.84 12.68 0.99
N VAL A 207 -1.64 11.51 1.57
CA VAL A 207 -2.70 10.50 1.73
C VAL A 207 -3.80 11.00 2.64
N ALA A 208 -3.45 11.66 3.76
CA ALA A 208 -4.41 12.25 4.69
C ALA A 208 -5.34 13.26 4.00
N SER A 209 -4.77 14.18 3.20
CA SER A 209 -5.54 15.16 2.42
C SER A 209 -6.46 14.49 1.39
N GLN A 210 -6.01 13.40 0.76
CA GLN A 210 -6.79 12.71 -0.29
C GLN A 210 -7.88 11.80 0.27
N LEU A 211 -7.70 11.30 1.48
CA LEU A 211 -8.66 10.44 2.17
C LEU A 211 -9.56 11.22 3.14
N ASP A 212 -9.37 12.54 3.27
CA ASP A 212 -10.12 13.40 4.21
C ASP A 212 -10.04 12.87 5.66
N ILE A 213 -8.78 12.69 6.13
CA ILE A 213 -8.45 12.23 7.48
C ILE A 213 -7.30 13.06 8.07
N ALA A 214 -7.07 12.95 9.36
CA ALA A 214 -5.93 13.61 9.99
C ALA A 214 -4.60 12.93 9.60
N VAL A 215 -3.53 13.72 9.50
CA VAL A 215 -2.16 13.19 9.34
C VAL A 215 -1.83 12.29 10.54
N GLY A 216 -1.22 11.14 10.28
CA GLY A 216 -0.95 10.14 11.32
C GLY A 216 -2.14 9.25 11.69
N SER A 217 -3.29 9.37 11.01
CA SER A 217 -4.38 8.40 11.16
C SER A 217 -3.92 7.00 10.73
N ALA A 218 -4.34 5.98 11.47
CA ALA A 218 -4.06 4.60 11.11
C ALA A 218 -4.82 4.20 9.84
N LEU A 219 -4.14 3.48 8.95
CA LEU A 219 -4.68 2.92 7.72
C LEU A 219 -4.38 1.43 7.65
N LEU A 220 -5.29 0.66 7.08
CA LEU A 220 -5.01 -0.70 6.68
C LEU A 220 -4.20 -0.66 5.37
N ALA A 221 -2.98 -1.16 5.40
CA ALA A 221 -2.09 -1.19 4.25
C ALA A 221 -2.11 -2.58 3.60
N VAL A 222 -2.47 -2.63 2.33
CA VAL A 222 -2.52 -3.86 1.52
C VAL A 222 -1.48 -3.76 0.41
N ARG A 223 -0.55 -4.71 0.38
CA ARG A 223 0.35 -4.93 -0.76
C ARG A 223 -0.08 -6.19 -1.46
N ARG A 224 -0.28 -6.12 -2.78
CA ARG A 224 -0.70 -7.26 -3.59
C ARG A 224 0.14 -7.35 -4.84
N LEU A 225 0.67 -8.53 -5.10
CA LEU A 225 1.35 -8.89 -6.32
C LEU A 225 0.49 -9.91 -7.06
N ILE A 226 0.16 -9.62 -8.31
CA ILE A 226 -0.67 -10.44 -9.16
C ILE A 226 0.19 -11.03 -10.26
N PHE A 227 -0.03 -12.31 -10.54
CA PHE A 227 0.68 -13.09 -11.53
C PHE A 227 -0.29 -13.55 -12.62
N ASP A 228 0.22 -13.75 -13.82
CA ASP A 228 -0.52 -14.43 -14.89
C ASP A 228 -0.52 -15.97 -14.74
N ASP A 229 -1.09 -16.67 -15.70
CA ASP A 229 -1.13 -18.13 -15.75
C ASP A 229 0.24 -18.78 -16.02
N GLN A 230 1.26 -17.98 -16.35
CA GLN A 230 2.65 -18.38 -16.53
C GLN A 230 3.56 -17.99 -15.36
N GLU A 231 2.97 -17.63 -14.20
CA GLU A 231 3.69 -17.18 -12.99
C GLU A 231 4.50 -15.88 -13.17
N ARG A 232 4.24 -15.08 -14.21
CA ARG A 232 4.89 -13.78 -14.39
C ARG A 232 4.15 -12.70 -13.61
N PRO A 233 4.84 -11.83 -12.85
CA PRO A 233 4.21 -10.70 -12.18
C PRO A 233 3.66 -9.69 -13.20
N ILE A 234 2.35 -9.41 -13.12
CA ILE A 234 1.66 -8.52 -14.06
C ILE A 234 1.16 -7.23 -13.43
N GLN A 235 1.01 -7.21 -12.11
CA GLN A 235 0.59 -6.01 -11.39
C GLN A 235 1.09 -6.03 -9.96
N TRP A 236 1.65 -4.90 -9.50
CA TRP A 236 1.96 -4.65 -8.10
C TRP A 236 1.11 -3.50 -7.57
N LEU A 237 0.38 -3.75 -6.48
CA LEU A 237 -0.58 -2.84 -5.88
C LEU A 237 -0.20 -2.51 -4.44
N HIS A 238 -0.25 -1.23 -4.10
CA HIS A 238 -0.23 -0.69 -2.76
C HIS A 238 -1.54 0.03 -2.50
N GLY A 239 -2.36 -0.49 -1.60
CA GLY A 239 -3.63 0.11 -1.18
C GLY A 239 -3.55 0.56 0.27
N LEU A 240 -4.00 1.77 0.54
CA LEU A 240 -4.19 2.33 1.88
C LEU A 240 -5.68 2.55 2.08
N TYR A 241 -6.27 1.88 3.05
CA TYR A 241 -7.72 1.88 3.28
C TYR A 241 -8.03 2.48 4.64
N ARG A 242 -9.10 3.25 4.71
CA ARG A 242 -9.65 3.77 5.97
C ARG A 242 -10.30 2.66 6.76
N PRO A 243 -9.85 2.35 7.99
CA PRO A 243 -10.38 1.24 8.78
C PRO A 243 -11.81 1.49 9.31
N ASP A 244 -12.25 2.76 9.36
CA ASP A 244 -13.62 3.13 9.70
C ASP A 244 -14.64 2.85 8.57
N ARG A 245 -14.16 2.52 7.35
CA ARG A 245 -14.99 2.29 6.15
C ARG A 245 -14.68 0.99 5.42
N TYR A 246 -13.65 0.27 5.84
CA TYR A 246 -13.20 -0.94 5.20
C TYR A 246 -12.79 -1.98 6.22
N GLU A 247 -13.39 -3.14 6.13
CA GLU A 247 -13.02 -4.34 6.86
C GLU A 247 -12.55 -5.43 5.90
N TYR A 248 -11.55 -6.18 6.34
CA TYR A 248 -11.09 -7.39 5.66
C TYR A 248 -11.53 -8.60 6.47
N GLU A 249 -12.48 -9.37 5.95
CA GLU A 249 -13.01 -10.58 6.56
C GLU A 249 -12.44 -11.81 5.87
N MET A 250 -11.99 -12.77 6.64
CA MET A 250 -11.50 -14.05 6.15
C MET A 250 -12.10 -15.17 6.98
N GLN A 251 -12.78 -16.11 6.32
CA GLN A 251 -13.28 -17.32 6.95
C GLN A 251 -12.22 -18.42 6.85
N LEU A 252 -11.91 -19.04 7.98
CA LEU A 252 -10.91 -20.08 8.08
C LEU A 252 -11.59 -21.38 8.50
N SER A 253 -11.55 -22.40 7.65
CA SER A 253 -12.01 -23.74 7.99
C SER A 253 -10.83 -24.67 8.21
N ARG A 254 -10.96 -25.53 9.21
CA ARG A 254 -9.99 -26.57 9.49
C ARG A 254 -10.23 -27.77 8.58
N VAL A 255 -9.23 -28.14 7.79
CA VAL A 255 -9.26 -29.30 6.91
C VAL A 255 -8.34 -30.38 7.48
N GLY A 256 -8.89 -31.59 7.72
CA GLY A 256 -8.16 -32.76 8.19
C GLY A 256 -8.44 -33.20 9.63
N SER A 257 -7.80 -34.29 10.06
CA SER A 257 -7.92 -34.83 11.42
C SER A 257 -7.24 -33.95 12.47
N ILE A 258 -7.44 -34.29 13.77
CA ILE A 258 -6.87 -33.52 14.90
C ILE A 258 -5.36 -33.27 14.80
N ASP A 259 -4.62 -34.11 14.08
CA ASP A 259 -3.18 -34.01 13.90
C ASP A 259 -2.77 -33.15 12.68
N ALA A 260 -3.71 -32.81 11.79
CA ALA A 260 -3.44 -31.93 10.65
C ALA A 260 -3.61 -30.45 11.06
N LYS A 261 -2.50 -29.74 11.32
CA LYS A 261 -2.49 -28.32 11.67
C LYS A 261 -2.67 -27.41 10.45
N VAL A 262 -3.64 -27.71 9.58
CA VAL A 262 -3.87 -26.92 8.36
C VAL A 262 -5.19 -26.19 8.48
N TRP A 263 -5.11 -24.84 8.48
CA TRP A 263 -6.24 -23.95 8.32
C TRP A 263 -6.34 -23.52 6.87
N VAL A 264 -7.52 -23.61 6.31
CA VAL A 264 -7.77 -23.23 4.92
C VAL A 264 -8.75 -22.07 4.90
N SER A 265 -8.40 -21.00 4.20
CA SER A 265 -9.32 -19.90 3.96
C SER A 265 -10.38 -20.32 2.95
N GLU A 266 -11.67 -20.28 3.33
CA GLU A 266 -12.78 -20.63 2.44
C GLU A 266 -13.34 -19.42 1.72
N ASP A 267 -13.41 -18.27 2.40
CA ASP A 267 -13.91 -17.03 1.82
C ASP A 267 -13.07 -15.83 2.23
N LEU A 268 -12.81 -14.98 1.25
CA LEU A 268 -12.16 -13.70 1.44
C LEU A 268 -13.13 -12.62 0.97
N SER A 269 -13.69 -11.87 1.89
CA SER A 269 -14.55 -10.74 1.56
C SER A 269 -14.04 -9.45 2.18
N ALA A 270 -14.37 -8.33 1.57
CA ALA A 270 -14.18 -7.03 2.17
C ALA A 270 -15.52 -6.33 2.23
N LYS A 271 -15.86 -5.80 3.39
CA LYS A 271 -17.09 -5.06 3.63
C LYS A 271 -16.79 -3.56 3.62
N PHE A 272 -17.70 -2.79 3.07
CA PHE A 272 -17.72 -1.33 3.17
C PHE A 272 -18.82 -0.96 4.17
N ASN A 273 -18.44 -0.21 5.19
CA ASN A 273 -19.35 0.38 6.18
C ASN A 273 -19.78 1.77 5.72
#